data_e9a7c18c7a0f5061805fa9e312f1dfb4
#
_entry.id   e9a7c18c7a0f5061805fa9e312f1dfb4
#
_cell.length_a   1.000
_cell.length_b   1.000
_cell.length_c   1.000
_cell.angle_alpha   90.00
_cell.angle_beta   90.00
_cell.angle_gamma   90.00
#
_symmetry.space_group_name_H-M   'P 1'
#
loop_
_entity.id
_entity.type
_entity.pdbx_description
1 polymer ?
#
loop_
_entity_poly.entity_id
_entity_poly.type
_entity_poly.pdbx_seq_one_letter_code
_entity_poly.pdbx_strand_id
1 'polypeptide(L)'
;MSKTKLKEYGHRYRDGAVESFIAVPDAQIPFCVHVQTHGYIAPGLAVFVYMDGVYQCNRNKLELQMPADGVDPKRCEAEFYLRQKEEKTKQGTFVGRDWTFAELNTCTYRLQT
;
A
#
# COMPACT_ATOMS: atom_id res chain seq x y z
N MET A 1 -18.79 1.73 -5.57
CA MET A 1 -18.28 1.87 -4.20
C MET A 1 -17.31 3.03 -4.12
N SER A 2 -17.62 4.02 -3.35
CA SER A 2 -16.73 5.18 -3.19
C SER A 2 -15.55 4.81 -2.28
N LYS A 3 -14.35 5.11 -2.75
CA LYS A 3 -13.14 4.93 -1.95
C LYS A 3 -12.89 6.21 -1.17
N THR A 4 -13.03 6.16 0.13
CA THR A 4 -12.74 7.29 1.00
C THR A 4 -11.34 7.16 1.55
N LYS A 5 -10.53 8.19 1.34
CA LYS A 5 -9.18 8.23 1.88
C LYS A 5 -9.22 8.42 3.37
N LEU A 6 -8.53 7.57 4.12
CA LEU A 6 -8.37 7.76 5.55
C LEU A 6 -7.39 8.90 5.80
N LYS A 7 -7.71 9.73 6.78
CA LYS A 7 -6.84 10.83 7.15
C LYS A 7 -5.59 10.31 7.85
N GLU A 8 -4.45 10.83 7.44
CA GLU A 8 -3.16 10.48 8.02
C GLU A 8 -2.69 11.59 8.95
N TYR A 9 -2.10 11.19 10.06
CA TYR A 9 -1.63 12.09 11.11
C TYR A 9 -0.16 11.85 11.41
N GLY A 10 0.50 12.88 11.91
CA GLY A 10 1.85 12.76 12.44
C GLY A 10 2.91 12.34 11.44
N HIS A 11 2.88 12.91 10.24
CA HIS A 11 3.84 12.59 9.19
C HIS A 11 5.28 12.87 9.67
N ARG A 12 6.15 11.88 9.47
CA ARG A 12 7.57 11.98 9.74
C ARG A 12 8.37 11.49 8.55
N TYR A 13 9.41 12.24 8.22
CA TYR A 13 10.35 11.87 7.17
C TYR A 13 11.69 11.56 7.82
N ARG A 14 12.17 10.34 7.64
CA ARG A 14 13.43 9.91 8.24
C ARG A 14 14.12 8.88 7.36
N ASP A 15 15.37 9.15 7.00
CA ASP A 15 16.23 8.20 6.28
C ASP A 15 15.57 7.54 5.06
N GLY A 16 14.94 8.36 4.21
CA GLY A 16 14.25 7.85 3.02
C GLY A 16 12.93 7.18 3.29
N ALA A 17 12.41 7.26 4.51
CA ALA A 17 11.13 6.68 4.88
C ALA A 17 10.14 7.76 5.30
N VAL A 18 8.87 7.50 5.05
CA VAL A 18 7.77 8.33 5.54
C VAL A 18 6.95 7.51 6.52
N GLU A 19 6.69 8.07 7.69
CA GLU A 19 5.89 7.44 8.72
C GLU A 19 4.66 8.29 9.00
N SER A 20 3.50 7.66 9.12
CA SER A 20 2.26 8.35 9.46
C SER A 20 1.33 7.39 10.21
N PHE A 21 0.30 7.95 10.82
CA PHE A 21 -0.69 7.21 11.59
C PHE A 21 -2.08 7.44 11.03
N ILE A 22 -2.90 6.42 11.08
CA ILE A 22 -4.33 6.52 10.73
C ILE A 22 -5.17 6.09 11.92
N ALA A 23 -6.37 6.67 12.02
CA ALA A 23 -7.36 6.20 12.98
C ALA A 23 -8.05 4.98 12.39
N VAL A 24 -7.96 3.85 13.07
CA VAL A 24 -8.58 2.61 12.62
C VAL A 24 -10.09 2.72 12.81
N PRO A 25 -10.89 2.53 11.73
CA PRO A 25 -12.33 2.58 11.84
C PRO A 25 -12.88 1.44 12.71
N ASP A 26 -14.03 1.66 13.31
CA ASP A 26 -14.77 0.59 13.97
C ASP A 26 -15.28 -0.39 12.92
N ALA A 27 -15.31 -1.67 13.27
CA ALA A 27 -15.75 -2.75 12.41
C ALA A 27 -14.71 -3.21 11.40
N GLN A 28 -14.92 -4.41 10.91
CA GLN A 28 -14.06 -5.08 9.95
C GLN A 28 -14.34 -4.58 8.53
N ILE A 29 -13.91 -3.36 8.26
CA ILE A 29 -14.09 -2.72 6.96
C ILE A 29 -12.90 -3.07 6.07
N PRO A 30 -13.13 -3.49 4.81
CA PRO A 30 -12.04 -3.68 3.87
C PRO A 30 -11.33 -2.38 3.58
N PHE A 31 -10.00 -2.45 3.41
CA PHE A 31 -9.22 -1.28 3.04
C PHE A 31 -8.25 -1.62 1.89
N CYS A 32 -7.73 -0.60 1.28
CA CYS A 32 -6.70 -0.77 0.27
C CYS A 32 -5.57 0.23 0.49
N VAL A 33 -4.42 -0.10 -0.07
CA VAL A 33 -3.27 0.81 -0.10
C VAL A 33 -3.21 1.41 -1.49
N HIS A 34 -3.23 2.72 -1.56
CA HIS A 34 -3.14 3.47 -2.81
C HIS A 34 -1.78 4.15 -2.87
N VAL A 35 -1.04 3.87 -3.92
CA VAL A 35 0.29 4.46 -4.14
C VAL A 35 0.28 5.14 -5.50
N GLN A 36 0.68 6.40 -5.53
CA GLN A 36 0.74 7.18 -6.76
C GLN A 36 2.01 7.99 -6.79
N THR A 37 2.69 7.98 -7.92
CA THR A 37 3.84 8.84 -8.14
C THR A 37 3.39 10.14 -8.79
N HIS A 38 4.08 11.22 -8.48
CA HIS A 38 3.88 12.52 -9.13
C HIS A 38 5.10 12.80 -9.98
N GLY A 39 4.93 12.71 -11.29
CA GLY A 39 6.02 12.85 -12.23
C GLY A 39 6.84 11.58 -12.41
N TYR A 40 7.84 11.68 -13.26
CA TYR A 40 8.71 10.57 -13.58
C TYR A 40 9.77 10.38 -12.51
N ILE A 41 9.93 9.13 -12.06
CA ILE A 41 10.91 8.77 -11.03
C ILE A 41 11.97 7.85 -11.62
N ALA A 42 11.56 6.78 -12.29
CA ALA A 42 12.43 5.76 -12.84
C ALA A 42 11.72 5.00 -13.95
N PRO A 43 12.46 4.33 -14.86
CA PRO A 43 11.83 3.55 -15.94
C PRO A 43 10.97 2.39 -15.44
N GLY A 44 11.29 1.87 -14.28
CA GLY A 44 10.51 0.80 -13.65
C GLY A 44 10.38 1.04 -12.16
N LEU A 45 9.19 0.71 -11.64
CA LEU A 45 8.88 0.86 -10.21
C LEU A 45 8.26 -0.42 -9.70
N ALA A 46 8.58 -0.76 -8.46
CA ALA A 46 7.99 -1.88 -7.76
C ALA A 46 7.49 -1.42 -6.39
N VAL A 47 6.31 -1.90 -6.02
CA VAL A 47 5.72 -1.65 -4.70
C VAL A 47 5.58 -2.99 -4.00
N PHE A 48 6.10 -3.07 -2.79
CA PHE A 48 5.99 -4.25 -1.93
C PHE A 48 5.22 -3.87 -0.68
N VAL A 49 4.22 -4.66 -0.33
CA VAL A 49 3.37 -4.39 0.83
C VAL A 49 3.61 -5.43 1.90
N TYR A 50 3.85 -4.94 3.11
CA TYR A 50 4.00 -5.74 4.32
C TYR A 50 3.00 -5.27 5.36
N MET A 51 2.37 -6.21 6.06
CA MET A 51 1.49 -5.92 7.19
C MET A 51 2.06 -6.62 8.41
N ASP A 52 2.34 -5.87 9.46
CA ASP A 52 2.95 -6.40 10.68
C ASP A 52 4.21 -7.24 10.39
N GLY A 53 5.00 -6.76 9.44
CA GLY A 53 6.24 -7.43 9.04
C GLY A 53 6.08 -8.62 8.11
N VAL A 54 4.84 -8.97 7.73
CA VAL A 54 4.57 -10.11 6.87
C VAL A 54 4.29 -9.64 5.45
N TYR A 55 4.99 -10.22 4.48
CA TYR A 55 4.80 -9.91 3.07
C TYR A 55 3.38 -10.24 2.61
N GLN A 56 2.77 -9.32 1.88
CA GLN A 56 1.41 -9.46 1.38
C GLN A 56 1.35 -9.62 -0.14
N CYS A 57 1.92 -8.67 -0.86
CA CYS A 57 1.86 -8.67 -2.31
C CYS A 57 2.84 -7.64 -2.89
N ASN A 58 2.99 -7.68 -4.20
CA ASN A 58 3.74 -6.65 -4.91
C ASN A 58 3.07 -6.32 -6.23
N ARG A 59 3.40 -5.15 -6.76
CA ARG A 59 3.00 -4.72 -8.09
C ARG A 59 4.18 -4.02 -8.75
N ASN A 60 4.29 -4.19 -10.06
CA ASN A 60 5.35 -3.61 -10.85
C ASN A 60 4.77 -2.77 -11.98
N LYS A 61 5.43 -1.68 -12.28
CA LYS A 61 5.14 -0.88 -13.46
C LYS A 61 6.44 -0.69 -14.23
N LEU A 62 6.48 -1.19 -15.44
CA LEU A 62 7.67 -1.11 -16.30
C LEU A 62 7.43 -0.15 -17.45
N GLU A 63 8.50 0.22 -18.12
CA GLU A 63 8.47 1.04 -19.33
C GLU A 63 7.85 2.42 -19.10
N LEU A 64 8.10 3.00 -17.94
CA LEU A 64 7.72 4.38 -17.69
C LEU A 64 8.63 5.29 -18.52
N GLN A 65 8.05 6.31 -19.13
CA GLN A 65 8.74 7.19 -20.06
C GLN A 65 9.07 8.53 -19.43
N MET A 66 10.22 9.09 -19.79
CA MET A 66 10.54 10.45 -19.36
C MET A 66 9.58 11.44 -20.03
N PRO A 67 9.21 12.51 -19.32
CA PRO A 67 8.36 13.54 -19.90
C PRO A 67 9.02 14.15 -21.14
N ALA A 68 8.24 14.26 -22.20
CA ALA A 68 8.68 14.84 -23.45
C ALA A 68 7.45 15.27 -24.26
N ASP A 69 7.67 16.07 -25.28
CA ASP A 69 6.58 16.47 -26.18
C ASP A 69 5.99 15.25 -26.87
N GLY A 70 4.67 15.14 -26.86
CA GLY A 70 3.96 14.00 -27.46
C GLY A 70 3.84 12.77 -26.58
N VAL A 71 4.43 12.78 -25.38
CA VAL A 71 4.29 11.67 -24.41
C VAL A 71 3.10 11.95 -23.49
N ASP A 72 2.18 10.97 -23.41
CA ASP A 72 1.06 11.06 -22.48
C ASP A 72 1.61 11.07 -21.05
N PRO A 73 1.21 12.06 -20.22
CA PRO A 73 1.65 12.11 -18.82
C PRO A 73 1.40 10.83 -18.04
N LYS A 74 0.38 10.06 -18.39
CA LYS A 74 0.10 8.78 -17.75
C LYS A 74 1.18 7.73 -17.96
N ARG A 75 2.00 7.89 -19.01
CA ARG A 75 3.11 6.97 -19.27
C ARG A 75 4.36 7.32 -18.47
N CYS A 76 4.34 8.45 -17.77
CA CYS A 76 5.46 8.90 -16.95
C CYS A 76 5.28 8.53 -15.49
N GLU A 77 4.07 8.20 -15.07
CA GLU A 77 3.68 8.01 -13.68
C GLU A 77 3.11 6.63 -13.45
N ALA A 78 3.15 6.19 -12.21
CA ALA A 78 2.57 4.93 -11.78
C ALA A 78 1.51 5.16 -10.72
N GLU A 79 0.45 4.34 -10.77
CA GLU A 79 -0.59 4.32 -9.76
C GLU A 79 -0.96 2.89 -9.46
N PHE A 80 -0.98 2.54 -8.17
CA PHE A 80 -1.30 1.20 -7.71
C PHE A 80 -2.38 1.24 -6.67
N TYR A 81 -3.37 0.35 -6.81
CA TYR A 81 -4.36 0.06 -5.78
C TYR A 81 -4.15 -1.38 -5.34
N LEU A 82 -3.71 -1.57 -4.10
CA LEU A 82 -3.45 -2.89 -3.55
C LEU A 82 -4.47 -3.12 -2.44
N ARG A 83 -5.23 -4.20 -2.53
CA ARG A 83 -6.34 -4.43 -1.62
C ARG A 83 -6.36 -5.80 -0.97
N GLN A 84 -5.41 -6.67 -1.30
CA GLN A 84 -5.48 -8.03 -0.82
C GLN A 84 -4.12 -8.69 -0.76
N LYS A 85 -4.00 -9.64 0.16
CA LYS A 85 -2.87 -10.55 0.21
C LYS A 85 -3.03 -11.58 -0.90
N GLU A 86 -1.97 -11.85 -1.62
CA GLU A 86 -1.95 -12.91 -2.63
C GLU A 86 -1.28 -14.14 -2.05
N GLU A 87 -1.99 -15.26 -2.08
CA GLU A 87 -1.48 -16.55 -1.60
C GLU A 87 -1.54 -17.58 -2.72
N LYS A 88 -0.45 -18.35 -2.83
CA LYS A 88 -0.43 -19.48 -3.77
C LYS A 88 -1.03 -20.69 -3.09
N THR A 89 -2.01 -21.32 -3.74
CA THR A 89 -2.63 -22.53 -3.22
C THR A 89 -1.74 -23.75 -3.52
N LYS A 90 -2.06 -24.89 -2.90
CA LYS A 90 -1.35 -26.14 -3.14
C LYS A 90 -1.44 -26.62 -4.59
N GLN A 91 -2.47 -26.17 -5.31
CA GLN A 91 -2.68 -26.51 -6.72
C GLN A 91 -1.97 -25.55 -7.68
N GLY A 92 -1.23 -24.59 -7.16
CA GLY A 92 -0.48 -23.63 -7.97
C GLY A 92 -1.27 -22.41 -8.44
N THR A 93 -2.54 -22.28 -8.05
CA THR A 93 -3.35 -21.09 -8.33
C THR A 93 -3.14 -20.03 -7.25
N PHE A 94 -3.46 -18.78 -7.59
CA PHE A 94 -3.37 -17.68 -6.62
C PHE A 94 -4.76 -17.33 -6.11
N VAL A 95 -4.85 -17.10 -4.79
CA VAL A 95 -6.07 -16.65 -4.12
C VAL A 95 -5.79 -15.33 -3.46
N GLY A 96 -6.68 -14.35 -3.65
CA GLY A 96 -6.60 -13.06 -2.99
C GLY A 96 -7.42 -13.05 -1.70
N ARG A 97 -6.86 -12.45 -0.65
CA ARG A 97 -7.55 -12.25 0.62
C ARG A 97 -7.59 -10.76 0.92
N ASP A 98 -8.79 -10.20 0.94
CA ASP A 98 -8.97 -8.77 1.21
C ASP A 98 -8.46 -8.42 2.61
N TRP A 99 -7.82 -7.25 2.70
CA TRP A 99 -7.41 -6.72 3.98
C TRP A 99 -8.58 -6.06 4.68
N THR A 100 -8.75 -6.40 5.95
CA THR A 100 -9.73 -5.75 6.81
C THR A 100 -9.03 -5.32 8.09
N PHE A 101 -9.56 -4.26 8.71
CA PHE A 101 -9.04 -3.83 10.00
C PHE A 101 -9.47 -4.85 11.07
N ALA A 102 -8.49 -5.33 11.84
CA ALA A 102 -8.77 -6.22 12.96
C ALA A 102 -9.20 -5.41 14.18
N GLU A 103 -9.98 -6.05 15.06
CA GLU A 103 -10.29 -5.46 16.34
C GLU A 103 -9.01 -5.29 17.17
N LEU A 104 -8.92 -4.15 17.84
CA LEU A 104 -7.83 -3.93 18.77
C LEU A 104 -8.05 -4.79 20.02
N ASN A 105 -7.14 -5.72 20.25
CA ASN A 105 -7.11 -6.46 21.50
C ASN A 105 -6.52 -5.54 22.57
N THR A 106 -7.37 -5.15 23.52
CA THR A 106 -6.88 -4.40 24.68
C THR A 106 -6.25 -5.35 25.67
N CYS A 107 -4.94 -5.35 25.71
CA CYS A 107 -4.18 -6.06 26.72
C CYS A 107 -3.74 -5.08 27.81
N THR A 108 -4.07 -5.41 29.06
CA THR A 108 -3.51 -4.69 30.19
C THR A 108 -2.20 -5.36 30.60
N TYR A 109 -1.12 -4.94 30.00
CA TYR A 109 0.20 -5.31 30.49
C TYR A 109 1.09 -4.08 30.48
N ARG A 110 2.04 -4.09 31.39
CA ARG A 110 3.02 -3.00 31.45
C ARG A 110 4.18 -3.33 30.55
N LEU A 111 4.56 -2.36 29.72
CA LEU A 111 5.83 -2.43 29.04
C LEU A 111 6.93 -2.33 30.09
N GLN A 112 7.72 -3.38 30.23
CA GLN A 112 8.90 -3.33 31.06
C GLN A 112 10.02 -2.71 30.26
N THR A 113 10.45 -1.55 30.69
CA THR A 113 11.62 -0.89 30.14
C THR A 113 12.89 -1.41 30.81
#